data_8abf47134d625920ef9ae1c86254f234
#
_entry.id   8abf47134d625920ef9ae1c86254f234
#
_cell.length_a   1.000
_cell.length_b   1.000
_cell.length_c   1.000
_cell.angle_alpha   90.00
_cell.angle_beta   90.00
_cell.angle_gamma   90.00
#
_symmetry.space_group_name_H-M   'P 1'
#
loop_
_entity.id
_entity.type
_entity.pdbx_description
1 polymer ?
#
loop_
_entity_poly.entity_id
_entity_poly.type
_entity_poly.pdbx_seq_one_letter_code
_entity_poly.pdbx_strand_id
1 'polypeptide(L)'
;QYLEKAFMDSKQDEDGRYYSDTILRDVLDGIISIVNSDGTIDEYNVRPVLNLSSERTDYNTQKPEGLLKLLIRLATKDGDIVADFFGGSGTTASSSYATNRKFITCDVGKNSIQNIRDRLREAGAKFEILDIKDGLDLFRNPTQTIKKLFELCSGERRTSDSEYSTLWDGVIPYNKKMLYAKVVDNRKVIDENYI
;
A
#
# COMPACT_ATOMS: atom_id res chain seq x y z
N GLN A 1 -26.26 3.51 14.68
CA GLN A 1 -27.01 4.57 14.00
C GLN A 1 -27.76 5.39 15.06
N TYR A 2 -27.60 6.71 15.10
CA TYR A 2 -28.39 7.59 15.96
C TYR A 2 -29.81 7.73 15.45
N LEU A 3 -30.74 7.80 16.39
CA LEU A 3 -32.16 7.90 16.14
C LEU A 3 -32.70 9.24 16.71
N GLU A 4 -33.59 9.88 16.01
CA GLU A 4 -34.25 11.12 16.48
C GLU A 4 -35.20 10.88 17.67
N LYS A 5 -35.68 9.67 17.81
CA LYS A 5 -36.61 9.25 18.87
C LYS A 5 -36.27 7.84 19.37
N ALA A 6 -36.65 7.54 20.60
CA ALA A 6 -36.59 6.17 21.10
C ALA A 6 -37.45 5.24 20.23
N PHE A 7 -36.89 4.11 19.84
CA PHE A 7 -37.56 3.04 19.12
C PHE A 7 -37.36 1.72 19.87
N MET A 8 -38.09 0.68 19.54
CA MET A 8 -37.92 -0.63 20.16
C MET A 8 -36.45 -1.05 20.06
N ASP A 9 -35.87 -1.50 21.16
CA ASP A 9 -34.46 -1.92 21.31
C ASP A 9 -33.41 -0.81 21.11
N SER A 10 -33.82 0.47 21.11
CA SER A 10 -32.82 1.55 21.11
C SER A 10 -32.14 1.66 22.47
N LYS A 11 -30.83 1.94 22.44
CA LYS A 11 -29.99 2.29 23.60
C LYS A 11 -29.84 3.79 23.68
N GLN A 12 -29.37 4.30 24.81
CA GLN A 12 -29.08 5.71 25.01
C GLN A 12 -27.63 5.87 25.40
N ASP A 13 -26.92 6.83 24.77
CA ASP A 13 -25.56 7.18 25.16
C ASP A 13 -25.52 8.11 26.37
N GLU A 14 -24.32 8.48 26.82
CA GLU A 14 -24.10 9.37 27.98
C GLU A 14 -24.68 10.78 27.76
N ASP A 15 -24.78 11.23 26.51
CA ASP A 15 -25.38 12.51 26.11
C ASP A 15 -26.91 12.44 25.96
N GLY A 16 -27.51 11.30 26.24
CA GLY A 16 -28.97 11.09 26.16
C GLY A 16 -29.49 10.86 24.74
N ARG A 17 -28.59 10.63 23.74
CA ARG A 17 -28.99 10.36 22.35
C ARG A 17 -29.34 8.89 22.19
N TYR A 18 -30.42 8.61 21.46
CA TYR A 18 -30.81 7.24 21.19
C TYR A 18 -30.03 6.67 20.01
N TYR A 19 -29.60 5.42 20.13
CA TYR A 19 -28.95 4.69 19.05
C TYR A 19 -29.39 3.22 19.01
N SER A 20 -29.18 2.59 17.88
CA SER A 20 -29.43 1.16 17.69
C SER A 20 -28.21 0.52 17.07
N ASP A 21 -27.83 -0.64 17.57
CA ASP A 21 -26.77 -1.45 16.98
C ASP A 21 -27.27 -2.04 15.66
N THR A 22 -26.51 -1.84 14.59
CA THR A 22 -26.81 -2.41 13.29
C THR A 22 -25.58 -3.12 12.74
N ILE A 23 -25.80 -4.17 11.96
CA ILE A 23 -24.72 -4.82 11.24
C ILE A 23 -24.16 -3.81 10.21
N LEU A 24 -22.83 -3.70 10.12
CA LEU A 24 -22.18 -2.88 9.12
C LEU A 24 -22.60 -3.38 7.72
N ARG A 25 -23.09 -2.47 6.88
CA ARG A 25 -23.52 -2.77 5.52
C ARG A 25 -22.31 -2.77 4.58
N ASP A 26 -22.43 -3.46 3.45
CA ASP A 26 -21.43 -3.46 2.37
C ASP A 26 -21.38 -2.11 1.60
N VAL A 27 -22.44 -1.30 1.70
CA VAL A 27 -22.49 0.06 1.19
C VAL A 27 -22.28 1.04 2.35
N LEU A 28 -21.16 1.75 2.33
CA LEU A 28 -20.77 2.74 3.35
C LEU A 28 -21.06 4.14 2.83
N ASP A 29 -21.91 4.89 3.52
CA ASP A 29 -22.22 6.28 3.20
C ASP A 29 -22.46 7.10 4.46
N GLY A 30 -22.11 8.38 4.42
CA GLY A 30 -22.36 9.33 5.49
C GLY A 30 -21.34 9.26 6.63
N ILE A 31 -21.84 9.22 7.84
CA ILE A 31 -21.05 9.07 9.07
C ILE A 31 -21.36 7.69 9.66
N ILE A 32 -20.35 6.90 9.87
CA ILE A 32 -20.41 5.59 10.52
C ILE A 32 -19.92 5.75 11.95
N SER A 33 -20.75 5.38 12.91
CA SER A 33 -20.42 5.42 14.34
C SER A 33 -20.19 4.01 14.87
N ILE A 34 -19.09 3.80 15.58
CA ILE A 34 -18.78 2.54 16.27
C ILE A 34 -18.78 2.81 17.76
N VAL A 35 -19.59 2.04 18.50
CA VAL A 35 -19.60 2.05 19.96
C VAL A 35 -18.54 1.10 20.48
N ASN A 36 -17.64 1.60 21.29
CA ASN A 36 -16.57 0.83 21.93
C ASN A 36 -17.09 0.06 23.13
N SER A 37 -16.31 -0.91 23.61
CA SER A 37 -16.65 -1.69 24.81
C SER A 37 -16.70 -0.86 26.10
N ASP A 38 -16.05 0.29 26.11
CA ASP A 38 -16.06 1.25 27.24
C ASP A 38 -17.20 2.29 27.14
N GLY A 39 -18.08 2.17 26.12
CA GLY A 39 -19.20 3.08 25.88
C GLY A 39 -18.85 4.30 25.02
N THR A 40 -17.58 4.56 24.73
CA THR A 40 -17.15 5.65 23.85
C THR A 40 -17.59 5.41 22.40
N ILE A 41 -17.78 6.49 21.65
CA ILE A 41 -18.21 6.44 20.26
C ILE A 41 -17.18 7.05 19.35
N ASP A 42 -16.73 6.28 18.37
CA ASP A 42 -15.89 6.78 17.29
C ASP A 42 -16.71 7.01 16.03
N GLU A 43 -16.56 8.18 15.43
CA GLU A 43 -17.27 8.57 14.21
C GLU A 43 -16.31 8.64 13.02
N TYR A 44 -16.73 8.04 11.89
CA TYR A 44 -15.97 7.97 10.65
C TYR A 44 -16.80 8.60 9.52
N ASN A 45 -16.38 9.76 9.03
CA ASN A 45 -16.97 10.37 7.85
C ASN A 45 -16.43 9.68 6.59
N VAL A 46 -17.25 8.87 5.94
CA VAL A 46 -16.85 8.10 4.74
C VAL A 46 -17.30 8.76 3.44
N ARG A 47 -17.86 9.98 3.50
CA ARG A 47 -18.28 10.72 2.30
C ARG A 47 -17.09 11.05 1.40
N PRO A 48 -17.30 11.14 0.08
CA PRO A 48 -16.25 11.58 -0.84
C PRO A 48 -15.63 12.92 -0.44
N VAL A 49 -14.32 13.06 -0.64
CA VAL A 49 -13.58 14.31 -0.35
C VAL A 49 -14.02 15.40 -1.33
N LEU A 50 -14.66 16.42 -0.81
CA LEU A 50 -15.11 17.58 -1.62
C LEU A 50 -13.95 18.54 -1.89
N ASN A 51 -14.08 19.37 -2.93
CA ASN A 51 -13.04 20.31 -3.36
C ASN A 51 -12.61 21.31 -2.28
N LEU A 52 -13.48 21.64 -1.34
CA LEU A 52 -13.23 22.56 -0.23
C LEU A 52 -12.96 21.84 1.11
N SER A 53 -12.79 20.52 1.10
CA SER A 53 -12.49 19.76 2.31
C SER A 53 -11.07 20.08 2.82
N SER A 54 -10.92 20.26 4.13
CA SER A 54 -9.63 20.49 4.78
C SER A 54 -8.64 19.33 4.64
N GLU A 55 -9.15 18.11 4.42
CA GLU A 55 -8.31 16.91 4.19
C GLU A 55 -7.84 16.79 2.73
N ARG A 56 -8.32 17.64 1.82
CA ARG A 56 -8.01 17.53 0.40
C ARG A 56 -6.55 17.87 0.12
N THR A 57 -5.91 17.00 -0.65
CA THR A 57 -4.60 17.23 -1.26
C THR A 57 -4.78 17.47 -2.77
N ASP A 58 -3.73 17.88 -3.47
CA ASP A 58 -3.74 18.03 -4.93
C ASP A 58 -3.81 16.68 -5.69
N TYR A 59 -4.15 15.59 -5.02
CA TYR A 59 -4.25 14.26 -5.60
C TYR A 59 -5.69 13.96 -6.02
N ASN A 60 -5.92 13.80 -7.32
CA ASN A 60 -7.27 13.73 -7.91
C ASN A 60 -8.14 12.56 -7.44
N THR A 61 -7.54 11.44 -7.01
CA THR A 61 -8.24 10.22 -6.61
C THR A 61 -8.12 9.93 -5.11
N GLN A 62 -7.96 10.97 -4.30
CA GLN A 62 -7.88 10.84 -2.84
C GLN A 62 -9.13 10.18 -2.26
N LYS A 63 -8.94 9.21 -1.38
CA LYS A 63 -10.02 8.59 -0.60
C LYS A 63 -10.22 9.34 0.72
N PRO A 64 -11.46 9.35 1.28
CA PRO A 64 -11.71 9.98 2.57
C PRO A 64 -10.94 9.30 3.69
N GLU A 65 -10.34 10.09 4.58
CA GLU A 65 -9.62 9.54 5.75
C GLU A 65 -10.51 8.71 6.65
N GLY A 66 -11.76 9.14 6.87
CA GLY A 66 -12.71 8.41 7.69
C GLY A 66 -12.96 6.99 7.18
N LEU A 67 -13.03 6.81 5.85
CA LEU A 67 -13.17 5.47 5.26
C LEU A 67 -11.94 4.60 5.56
N LEU A 68 -10.74 5.12 5.36
CA LEU A 68 -9.51 4.35 5.60
C LEU A 68 -9.33 4.05 7.09
N LYS A 69 -9.59 5.01 7.97
CA LYS A 69 -9.56 4.80 9.43
C LYS A 69 -10.54 3.69 9.86
N LEU A 70 -11.76 3.70 9.33
CA LEU A 70 -12.76 2.67 9.60
C LEU A 70 -12.27 1.28 9.17
N LEU A 71 -11.79 1.14 7.91
CA LEU A 71 -11.31 -0.13 7.37
C LEU A 71 -10.10 -0.67 8.13
N ILE A 72 -9.13 0.20 8.43
CA ILE A 72 -7.94 -0.15 9.21
C ILE A 72 -8.35 -0.66 10.60
N ARG A 73 -9.25 0.03 11.27
CA ARG A 73 -9.74 -0.39 12.59
C ARG A 73 -10.43 -1.75 12.56
N LEU A 74 -11.26 -2.01 11.56
CA LEU A 74 -11.99 -3.27 11.44
C LEU A 74 -11.06 -4.46 11.13
N ALA A 75 -9.98 -4.21 10.39
CA ALA A 75 -9.08 -5.25 9.91
C ALA A 75 -7.84 -5.48 10.78
N THR A 76 -7.50 -4.55 11.69
CA THR A 76 -6.23 -4.55 12.41
C THR A 76 -6.40 -4.15 13.88
N LYS A 77 -5.36 -4.40 14.68
CA LYS A 77 -5.23 -3.96 16.07
C LYS A 77 -4.16 -2.87 16.18
N ASP A 78 -4.15 -2.17 17.32
CA ASP A 78 -3.11 -1.19 17.66
C ASP A 78 -1.73 -1.80 17.59
N GLY A 79 -0.80 -1.10 16.93
CA GLY A 79 0.58 -1.54 16.71
C GLY A 79 0.79 -2.45 15.50
N ASP A 80 -0.25 -2.94 14.84
CA ASP A 80 -0.14 -3.71 13.61
C ASP A 80 0.45 -2.87 12.47
N ILE A 81 0.92 -3.56 11.43
CA ILE A 81 1.50 -2.95 10.23
C ILE A 81 0.45 -2.94 9.12
N VAL A 82 0.21 -1.76 8.58
CA VAL A 82 -0.63 -1.56 7.38
C VAL A 82 0.28 -1.26 6.19
N ALA A 83 0.13 -2.00 5.11
CA ALA A 83 0.92 -1.82 3.90
C ALA A 83 0.05 -1.36 2.72
N ASP A 84 0.51 -0.32 2.02
CA ASP A 84 -0.10 0.20 0.79
C ASP A 84 0.97 0.45 -0.26
N PHE A 85 1.02 -0.40 -1.27
CA PHE A 85 2.04 -0.35 -2.32
C PHE A 85 1.69 0.61 -3.47
N PHE A 86 0.56 1.31 -3.38
CA PHE A 86 0.10 2.31 -4.34
C PHE A 86 -0.41 3.55 -3.58
N GLY A 87 0.43 4.11 -2.72
CA GLY A 87 0.09 5.07 -1.67
C GLY A 87 -0.61 6.35 -2.12
N GLY A 88 -0.41 6.77 -3.38
CA GLY A 88 -1.12 7.89 -4.00
C GLY A 88 -1.09 9.17 -3.17
N SER A 89 -2.24 9.57 -2.64
CA SER A 89 -2.38 10.76 -1.77
C SER A 89 -1.84 10.58 -0.36
N GLY A 90 -1.45 9.35 0.04
CA GLY A 90 -0.97 9.05 1.39
C GLY A 90 -2.06 8.86 2.45
N THR A 91 -3.32 8.76 2.05
CA THR A 91 -4.43 8.63 3.00
C THR A 91 -4.30 7.37 3.87
N THR A 92 -3.88 6.24 3.28
CA THR A 92 -3.66 5.00 4.04
C THR A 92 -2.58 5.17 5.10
N ALA A 93 -1.45 5.79 4.77
CA ALA A 93 -0.34 6.00 5.71
C ALA A 93 -0.73 6.96 6.84
N SER A 94 -1.38 8.10 6.51
CA SER A 94 -1.83 9.06 7.52
C SER A 94 -2.90 8.47 8.43
N SER A 95 -3.86 7.71 7.88
CA SER A 95 -4.90 7.04 8.65
C SER A 95 -4.34 5.95 9.55
N SER A 96 -3.34 5.20 9.10
CA SER A 96 -2.64 4.19 9.91
C SER A 96 -1.95 4.83 11.09
N TYR A 97 -1.20 5.91 10.86
CA TYR A 97 -0.54 6.65 11.94
C TYR A 97 -1.55 7.21 12.94
N ALA A 98 -2.60 7.86 12.46
CA ALA A 98 -3.65 8.45 13.31
C ALA A 98 -4.43 7.42 14.15
N THR A 99 -4.42 6.16 13.75
CA THR A 99 -5.07 5.05 14.46
C THR A 99 -4.09 4.14 15.19
N ASN A 100 -2.88 4.63 15.49
CA ASN A 100 -1.84 3.90 16.23
C ASN A 100 -1.37 2.60 15.55
N ARG A 101 -1.36 2.57 14.21
CA ARG A 101 -0.76 1.49 13.41
C ARG A 101 0.57 1.95 12.82
N LYS A 102 1.47 0.99 12.61
CA LYS A 102 2.66 1.21 11.78
C LYS A 102 2.25 1.19 10.31
N PHE A 103 3.03 1.83 9.45
CA PHE A 103 2.73 1.86 8.03
C PHE A 103 3.96 1.56 7.18
N ILE A 104 3.71 0.92 6.04
CA ILE A 104 4.64 0.79 4.93
C ILE A 104 3.88 1.27 3.71
N THR A 105 4.38 2.29 3.02
CA THR A 105 3.75 2.79 1.81
C THR A 105 4.78 3.04 0.74
N CYS A 106 4.45 2.78 -0.50
CA CYS A 106 5.30 3.14 -1.63
C CYS A 106 4.48 3.63 -2.81
N ASP A 107 5.14 4.35 -3.69
CA ASP A 107 4.54 4.84 -4.94
C ASP A 107 5.66 5.14 -5.94
N VAL A 108 5.38 5.02 -7.22
CA VAL A 108 6.31 5.35 -8.30
C VAL A 108 6.30 6.85 -8.64
N GLY A 109 5.23 7.55 -8.28
CA GLY A 109 5.01 8.95 -8.60
C GLY A 109 5.73 9.89 -7.62
N LYS A 110 6.55 10.81 -8.13
CA LYS A 110 7.21 11.82 -7.29
C LYS A 110 6.21 12.67 -6.51
N ASN A 111 5.11 13.09 -7.15
CA ASN A 111 4.06 13.87 -6.51
C ASN A 111 3.37 13.09 -5.39
N SER A 112 3.15 11.79 -5.58
CA SER A 112 2.61 10.91 -4.54
C SER A 112 3.52 10.87 -3.33
N ILE A 113 4.81 10.64 -3.54
CA ILE A 113 5.81 10.61 -2.44
C ILE A 113 5.89 11.97 -1.72
N GLN A 114 5.79 13.07 -2.44
CA GLN A 114 5.74 14.40 -1.81
C GLN A 114 4.49 14.57 -0.94
N ASN A 115 3.31 14.22 -1.45
CA ASN A 115 2.06 14.29 -0.71
C ASN A 115 2.09 13.40 0.55
N ILE A 116 2.54 12.15 0.41
CA ILE A 116 2.69 11.22 1.54
C ILE A 116 3.61 11.83 2.60
N ARG A 117 4.79 12.31 2.20
CA ARG A 117 5.78 12.92 3.09
C ARG A 117 5.20 14.12 3.84
N ASP A 118 4.55 15.02 3.11
CA ASP A 118 4.08 16.28 3.68
C ASP A 118 2.93 16.03 4.66
N ARG A 119 1.98 15.15 4.33
CA ARG A 119 0.91 14.72 5.26
C ARG A 119 1.46 14.05 6.53
N LEU A 120 2.42 13.16 6.40
CA LEU A 120 3.03 12.48 7.54
C LEU A 120 3.83 13.45 8.43
N ARG A 121 4.51 14.43 7.84
CA ARG A 121 5.20 15.50 8.60
C ARG A 121 4.21 16.40 9.33
N GLU A 122 3.14 16.80 8.68
CA GLU A 122 2.08 17.61 9.29
C GLU A 122 1.42 16.88 10.45
N ALA A 123 1.22 15.57 10.32
CA ALA A 123 0.74 14.71 11.40
C ALA A 123 1.77 14.47 12.52
N GLY A 124 3.02 14.92 12.38
CA GLY A 124 4.09 14.70 13.36
C GLY A 124 4.66 13.28 13.36
N ALA A 125 4.42 12.49 12.31
CA ALA A 125 4.92 11.13 12.22
C ALA A 125 6.44 11.08 12.02
N LYS A 126 7.08 10.07 12.63
CA LYS A 126 8.49 9.73 12.37
C LYS A 126 8.52 8.59 11.33
N PHE A 127 9.23 8.80 10.23
CA PHE A 127 9.33 7.83 9.14
C PHE A 127 10.65 7.98 8.40
N GLU A 128 10.99 6.96 7.63
CA GLU A 128 12.13 6.94 6.72
C GLU A 128 11.62 6.87 5.28
N ILE A 129 12.33 7.52 4.36
CA ILE A 129 12.05 7.44 2.92
C ILE A 129 13.19 6.67 2.26
N LEU A 130 12.85 5.57 1.62
CA LEU A 130 13.78 4.75 0.86
C LEU A 130 13.56 4.94 -0.63
N ASP A 131 14.62 5.21 -1.37
CA ASP A 131 14.60 5.28 -2.83
C ASP A 131 15.10 3.94 -3.40
N ILE A 132 14.17 3.17 -3.96
CA ILE A 132 14.48 1.88 -4.58
C ILE A 132 14.88 2.13 -6.03
N LYS A 133 16.18 2.19 -6.28
CA LYS A 133 16.79 2.49 -7.59
C LYS A 133 16.96 1.23 -8.46
N ASP A 134 15.93 0.44 -8.65
CA ASP A 134 16.12 -0.87 -9.26
C ASP A 134 15.66 -0.99 -10.72
N GLY A 135 14.65 -0.28 -11.15
CA GLY A 135 14.07 -0.56 -12.45
C GLY A 135 14.70 0.19 -13.62
N LEU A 136 14.90 1.49 -13.49
CA LEU A 136 15.32 2.33 -14.62
C LEU A 136 16.84 2.24 -14.92
N ASP A 137 17.65 2.09 -13.90
CA ASP A 137 19.11 1.91 -14.09
C ASP A 137 19.42 0.52 -14.65
N LEU A 138 18.64 -0.49 -14.33
CA LEU A 138 18.74 -1.83 -14.89
C LEU A 138 18.50 -1.83 -16.40
N PHE A 139 17.50 -1.13 -16.90
CA PHE A 139 17.25 -1.01 -18.33
C PHE A 139 18.26 -0.13 -19.07
N ARG A 140 18.85 0.86 -18.40
CA ARG A 140 19.89 1.73 -18.98
C ARG A 140 21.27 1.07 -19.06
N ASN A 141 21.54 0.09 -18.23
CA ASN A 141 22.80 -0.66 -18.24
C ASN A 141 22.54 -2.17 -18.18
N PRO A 142 22.23 -2.79 -19.35
CA PRO A 142 21.92 -4.22 -19.43
C PRO A 142 23.01 -5.12 -18.82
N THR A 143 24.26 -4.74 -18.94
CA THR A 143 25.39 -5.50 -18.43
C THR A 143 25.40 -5.58 -16.90
N GLN A 144 25.13 -4.46 -16.22
CA GLN A 144 25.07 -4.42 -14.76
C GLN A 144 23.80 -5.13 -14.24
N THR A 145 22.70 -5.02 -14.98
CA THR A 145 21.46 -5.72 -14.68
C THR A 145 21.64 -7.21 -14.66
N ILE A 146 22.18 -7.75 -15.75
CA ILE A 146 22.44 -9.19 -15.88
C ILE A 146 23.36 -9.65 -14.74
N LYS A 147 24.44 -8.92 -14.45
CA LYS A 147 25.34 -9.23 -13.34
C LYS A 147 24.60 -9.30 -12.02
N LYS A 148 23.78 -8.31 -11.71
CA LYS A 148 23.01 -8.23 -10.46
C LYS A 148 21.99 -9.35 -10.31
N LEU A 149 21.29 -9.72 -11.39
CA LEU A 149 20.36 -10.84 -11.39
C LEU A 149 21.07 -12.17 -11.10
N PHE A 150 22.23 -12.42 -11.71
CA PHE A 150 23.01 -13.63 -11.40
C PHE A 150 23.51 -13.64 -9.95
N GLU A 151 23.98 -12.52 -9.41
CA GLU A 151 24.36 -12.39 -8.00
C GLU A 151 23.18 -12.74 -7.06
N LEU A 152 21.97 -12.23 -7.34
CA LEU A 152 20.78 -12.53 -6.55
C LEU A 152 20.38 -14.01 -6.59
N CYS A 153 20.62 -14.69 -7.70
CA CYS A 153 20.34 -16.11 -7.86
C CYS A 153 21.53 -17.00 -7.41
N SER A 154 22.56 -16.43 -6.77
CA SER A 154 23.82 -17.13 -6.45
C SER A 154 24.45 -17.79 -7.67
N GLY A 155 24.24 -17.23 -8.84
CA GLY A 155 24.72 -17.70 -10.11
C GLY A 155 25.96 -16.97 -10.58
N GLU A 156 26.56 -17.47 -11.65
CA GLU A 156 27.73 -16.87 -12.28
C GLU A 156 27.40 -16.42 -13.69
N ARG A 157 27.76 -15.17 -14.00
CA ARG A 157 27.69 -14.66 -15.37
C ARG A 157 28.81 -15.28 -16.21
N ARG A 158 28.51 -15.74 -17.40
CA ARG A 158 29.53 -16.19 -18.33
C ARG A 158 30.24 -15.02 -18.99
N THR A 159 31.55 -15.09 -19.01
CA THR A 159 32.43 -14.25 -19.82
C THR A 159 32.73 -14.93 -21.16
N SER A 160 33.08 -14.17 -22.15
CA SER A 160 33.01 -14.29 -23.61
C SER A 160 33.68 -15.50 -24.33
N ASP A 161 34.14 -16.54 -23.67
CA ASP A 161 35.01 -17.52 -24.32
C ASP A 161 34.46 -18.91 -24.56
N SER A 162 33.12 -19.10 -24.56
CA SER A 162 32.51 -20.41 -24.87
C SER A 162 31.58 -20.33 -26.05
N GLU A 163 31.54 -21.39 -26.84
CA GLU A 163 30.68 -21.60 -28.04
C GLU A 163 29.19 -21.38 -27.76
N TYR A 164 28.77 -21.45 -26.47
CA TYR A 164 27.41 -21.23 -26.01
C TYR A 164 27.16 -19.83 -25.42
N SER A 165 28.13 -18.92 -25.49
CA SER A 165 28.04 -17.58 -24.85
C SER A 165 27.00 -16.68 -25.53
N THR A 166 26.62 -16.94 -26.74
CA THR A 166 25.59 -16.20 -27.50
C THR A 166 24.18 -16.59 -27.13
N LEU A 167 23.97 -17.79 -26.63
CA LEU A 167 22.64 -18.32 -26.29
C LEU A 167 22.26 -18.05 -24.82
N TRP A 168 23.22 -18.04 -23.90
CA TRP A 168 23.01 -17.98 -22.47
C TRP A 168 23.85 -16.87 -21.81
N ASP A 169 23.25 -16.17 -20.85
CA ASP A 169 23.91 -15.06 -20.14
C ASP A 169 24.70 -15.55 -18.91
N GLY A 170 24.46 -16.76 -18.45
CA GLY A 170 25.16 -17.34 -17.32
C GLY A 170 24.60 -18.67 -16.85
N VAL A 171 25.01 -19.09 -15.66
CA VAL A 171 24.55 -20.32 -14.99
C VAL A 171 24.06 -20.03 -13.59
N ILE A 172 23.03 -20.73 -13.16
CA ILE A 172 22.47 -20.64 -11.80
C ILE A 172 22.40 -22.03 -11.15
N PRO A 173 22.68 -22.15 -9.85
CA PRO A 173 22.57 -23.40 -9.13
C PRO A 173 21.10 -23.76 -8.90
N TYR A 174 20.72 -25.01 -9.16
CA TYR A 174 19.39 -25.55 -8.89
C TYR A 174 19.46 -27.04 -8.57
N ASN A 175 19.00 -27.45 -7.39
CA ASN A 175 18.95 -28.85 -6.96
C ASN A 175 20.24 -29.65 -7.24
N LYS A 176 21.39 -29.14 -6.81
CA LYS A 176 22.72 -29.73 -7.02
C LYS A 176 23.17 -29.81 -8.50
N LYS A 177 22.50 -29.10 -9.40
CA LYS A 177 22.87 -28.95 -10.81
C LYS A 177 23.08 -27.48 -11.13
N MET A 178 23.80 -27.21 -12.23
CA MET A 178 23.92 -25.86 -12.80
C MET A 178 23.02 -25.79 -14.02
N LEU A 179 22.12 -24.80 -14.02
CA LEU A 179 21.23 -24.54 -15.15
C LEU A 179 21.77 -23.35 -15.95
N TYR A 180 21.74 -23.44 -17.27
CA TYR A 180 21.99 -22.32 -18.16
C TYR A 180 20.81 -21.35 -18.08
N ALA A 181 21.10 -20.07 -17.93
CA ALA A 181 20.08 -19.04 -17.78
C ALA A 181 20.27 -17.91 -18.78
N LYS A 182 19.17 -17.45 -19.35
CA LYS A 182 19.10 -16.27 -20.21
C LYS A 182 18.18 -15.23 -19.58
N VAL A 183 18.63 -13.99 -19.55
CA VAL A 183 17.82 -12.85 -19.11
C VAL A 183 17.04 -12.31 -20.29
N VAL A 184 15.73 -12.38 -20.20
CA VAL A 184 14.81 -11.97 -21.25
C VAL A 184 14.19 -10.62 -20.90
N ASP A 185 14.02 -9.73 -21.89
CA ASP A 185 13.27 -8.50 -21.73
C ASP A 185 11.81 -8.83 -21.40
N ASN A 186 11.30 -8.32 -20.29
CA ASN A 186 9.92 -8.55 -19.82
C ASN A 186 8.83 -8.05 -20.80
N ARG A 187 9.22 -7.25 -21.80
CA ARG A 187 8.31 -6.77 -22.86
C ARG A 187 8.20 -7.72 -24.04
N LYS A 188 9.04 -8.76 -24.10
CA LYS A 188 9.00 -9.76 -25.15
C LYS A 188 8.12 -10.94 -24.73
N VAL A 189 7.27 -11.38 -25.64
CA VAL A 189 6.55 -12.64 -25.49
C VAL A 189 7.54 -13.78 -25.74
N ILE A 190 7.63 -14.71 -24.80
CA ILE A 190 8.41 -15.93 -24.95
C ILE A 190 7.48 -16.95 -25.60
N ASP A 191 7.67 -17.22 -26.85
CA ASP A 191 6.97 -18.23 -27.61
C ASP A 191 7.92 -19.32 -28.10
N GLU A 192 7.39 -20.28 -28.85
CA GLU A 192 8.16 -21.41 -29.40
C GLU A 192 9.30 -20.97 -30.35
N ASN A 193 9.25 -19.75 -30.90
CA ASN A 193 10.27 -19.18 -31.77
C ASN A 193 11.39 -18.46 -31.01
N TYR A 194 11.24 -18.30 -29.67
CA TYR A 194 12.22 -17.61 -28.85
C TYR A 194 13.31 -18.57 -28.32
N ILE A 195 13.04 -19.87 -28.30
CA ILE A 195 13.94 -20.92 -27.89
C ILE A 195 14.60 -21.54 -29.14
#